data_800ec18ca98bbe42a01ce4703e4ed099
#
_entry.id   800ec18ca98bbe42a01ce4703e4ed099
#
_cell.length_a   1.000
_cell.length_b   1.000
_cell.length_c   1.000
_cell.angle_alpha   90.00
_cell.angle_beta   90.00
_cell.angle_gamma   90.00
#
_symmetry.space_group_name_H-M   'P 1'
#
loop_
_entity.id
_entity.type
_entity.pdbx_description
1 polymer ?
#
loop_
_entity_poly.entity_id
_entity_poly.type
_entity_poly.pdbx_seq_one_letter_code
_entity_poly.pdbx_strand_id
1 'polypeptide(L)'
;MRVVCFDLDGTLFDHRGSAQAAASHFFEDLGVAVTASALESWFAAEDEHFERWRSGQISFQEQRRERLRTVLPPLGYRLPSDLEGLDALFDRYLSLYRAAWRAFPGSMSLLHELRGRGYRLGLLTNGAEAQQLDKLARIGLDDVFDVVCVSERIGVHKPDERAFLTLAHELGVDASECLFVGDDQAHDVAGAQSAGMRGLLIDNYAEGAADIETAVLAFVSESRDAR
;
A
#
# COMPACT_ATOMS: atom_id res chain seq x y z
N MET A 1 11.54 -20.44 8.98
CA MET A 1 10.57 -19.60 8.25
C MET A 1 9.51 -20.48 7.62
N ARG A 2 8.24 -20.24 7.92
CA ARG A 2 7.09 -21.04 7.44
C ARG A 2 6.03 -20.15 6.79
N VAL A 3 6.12 -18.84 7.02
CA VAL A 3 5.14 -17.86 6.58
C VAL A 3 5.85 -16.73 5.85
N VAL A 4 5.28 -16.26 4.75
CA VAL A 4 5.68 -15.04 4.07
C VAL A 4 4.51 -14.07 4.14
N CYS A 5 4.76 -12.91 4.70
CA CYS A 5 3.78 -11.84 4.86
C CYS A 5 4.14 -10.68 3.96
N PHE A 6 3.15 -9.96 3.48
CA PHE A 6 3.34 -8.86 2.54
C PHE A 6 2.61 -7.60 3.02
N ASP A 7 3.18 -6.46 2.70
CA ASP A 7 2.43 -5.24 2.50
C ASP A 7 1.68 -5.28 1.16
N LEU A 8 0.75 -4.35 0.95
CA LEU A 8 -0.03 -4.26 -0.29
C LEU A 8 0.44 -3.11 -1.18
N ASP A 9 0.33 -1.86 -0.71
CA ASP A 9 0.53 -0.65 -1.51
C ASP A 9 2.02 -0.36 -1.74
N GLY A 10 2.49 -0.41 -2.98
CA GLY A 10 3.92 -0.30 -3.32
C GLY A 10 4.64 -1.65 -3.37
N THR A 11 4.09 -2.68 -2.74
CA THR A 11 4.68 -4.02 -2.67
C THR A 11 4.06 -4.99 -3.68
N LEU A 12 2.78 -5.30 -3.56
CA LEU A 12 2.05 -6.18 -4.49
C LEU A 12 1.16 -5.40 -5.45
N PHE A 13 0.71 -4.24 -5.04
CA PHE A 13 -0.18 -3.34 -5.77
C PHE A 13 0.58 -2.09 -6.19
N ASP A 14 0.54 -1.77 -7.50
CA ASP A 14 1.16 -0.57 -8.08
C ASP A 14 0.36 0.69 -7.70
N HIS A 15 0.51 1.11 -6.43
CA HIS A 15 -0.16 2.29 -5.90
C HIS A 15 0.23 3.55 -6.68
N ARG A 16 1.54 3.80 -6.80
CA ARG A 16 2.05 5.05 -7.40
C ARG A 16 1.68 5.17 -8.88
N GLY A 17 1.82 4.10 -9.65
CA GLY A 17 1.43 4.10 -11.06
C GLY A 17 -0.08 4.24 -11.26
N SER A 18 -0.90 3.61 -10.40
CA SER A 18 -2.36 3.76 -10.41
C SER A 18 -2.77 5.18 -10.01
N ALA A 19 -2.15 5.75 -8.96
CA ALA A 19 -2.42 7.10 -8.49
C ALA A 19 -1.97 8.17 -9.50
N GLN A 20 -0.82 7.97 -10.17
CA GLN A 20 -0.33 8.86 -11.21
C GLN A 20 -1.26 8.89 -12.43
N ALA A 21 -1.70 7.72 -12.91
CA ALA A 21 -2.65 7.65 -14.01
C ALA A 21 -3.96 8.36 -13.65
N ALA A 22 -4.48 8.10 -12.46
CA ALA A 22 -5.70 8.75 -11.96
C ALA A 22 -5.55 10.27 -11.82
N ALA A 23 -4.45 10.75 -11.24
CA ALA A 23 -4.20 12.18 -11.07
C ALA A 23 -4.08 12.89 -12.42
N SER A 24 -3.42 12.25 -13.40
CA SER A 24 -3.31 12.80 -14.76
C SER A 24 -4.69 12.98 -15.40
N HIS A 25 -5.53 11.95 -15.43
CA HIS A 25 -6.89 12.04 -15.94
C HIS A 25 -7.77 13.01 -15.15
N PHE A 26 -7.60 13.05 -13.84
CA PHE A 26 -8.33 13.99 -12.99
C PHE A 26 -7.98 15.44 -13.30
N PHE A 27 -6.71 15.77 -13.49
CA PHE A 27 -6.27 17.11 -13.88
C PHE A 27 -6.78 17.48 -15.28
N GLU A 28 -6.72 16.57 -16.25
CA GLU A 28 -7.29 16.75 -17.58
C GLU A 28 -8.78 17.07 -17.52
N ASP A 29 -9.55 16.31 -16.75
CA ASP A 29 -10.99 16.49 -16.55
C ASP A 29 -11.34 17.87 -15.91
N LEU A 30 -10.41 18.41 -15.11
CA LEU A 30 -10.55 19.72 -14.48
C LEU A 30 -10.03 20.87 -15.34
N GLY A 31 -9.46 20.60 -16.52
CA GLY A 31 -8.80 21.60 -17.35
C GLY A 31 -7.49 22.13 -16.77
N VAL A 32 -6.88 21.37 -15.85
CA VAL A 32 -5.59 21.67 -15.22
C VAL A 32 -4.47 21.02 -16.05
N ALA A 33 -3.37 21.74 -16.27
CA ALA A 33 -2.24 21.21 -17.04
C ALA A 33 -1.57 20.05 -16.28
N VAL A 34 -1.41 18.90 -16.95
CA VAL A 34 -0.68 17.75 -16.42
C VAL A 34 0.82 17.99 -16.61
N THR A 35 1.50 18.35 -15.54
CA THR A 35 2.95 18.57 -15.51
C THR A 35 3.61 17.68 -14.46
N ALA A 36 4.90 17.43 -14.61
CA ALA A 36 5.66 16.68 -13.60
C ALA A 36 5.52 17.31 -12.22
N SER A 37 5.63 18.65 -12.12
CA SER A 37 5.51 19.37 -10.84
C SER A 37 4.10 19.28 -10.23
N ALA A 38 3.03 19.25 -11.06
CA ALA A 38 1.67 19.07 -10.56
C ALA A 38 1.48 17.66 -9.96
N LEU A 39 2.02 16.63 -10.61
CA LEU A 39 1.99 15.27 -10.11
C LEU A 39 2.86 15.11 -8.85
N GLU A 40 4.05 15.69 -8.81
CA GLU A 40 4.89 15.74 -7.60
C GLU A 40 4.16 16.39 -6.42
N SER A 41 3.48 17.51 -6.66
CA SER A 41 2.67 18.19 -5.64
C SER A 41 1.51 17.33 -5.15
N TRP A 42 0.91 16.53 -6.04
CA TRP A 42 -0.17 15.60 -5.68
C TRP A 42 0.33 14.52 -4.72
N PHE A 43 1.48 13.92 -5.00
CA PHE A 43 2.07 12.88 -4.14
C PHE A 43 2.61 13.47 -2.82
N ALA A 44 3.28 14.62 -2.86
CA ALA A 44 3.74 15.28 -1.65
C ALA A 44 2.58 15.62 -0.69
N ALA A 45 1.46 16.09 -1.23
CA ALA A 45 0.26 16.35 -0.44
C ALA A 45 -0.40 15.03 0.07
N GLU A 46 -0.30 13.94 -0.68
CA GLU A 46 -0.72 12.62 -0.22
C GLU A 46 0.07 12.20 1.01
N ASP A 47 1.40 12.19 0.93
CA ASP A 47 2.29 11.78 2.01
C ASP A 47 2.07 12.64 3.27
N GLU A 48 2.02 13.97 3.12
CA GLU A 48 1.80 14.91 4.24
C GLU A 48 0.48 14.64 4.95
N HIS A 49 -0.62 14.56 4.21
CA HIS A 49 -1.94 14.48 4.81
C HIS A 49 -2.28 13.07 5.29
N PHE A 50 -1.70 12.04 4.70
CA PHE A 50 -1.76 10.68 5.25
C PHE A 50 -1.05 10.57 6.58
N GLU A 51 0.13 11.21 6.74
CA GLU A 51 0.84 11.23 8.02
C GLU A 51 0.07 11.98 9.11
N ARG A 52 -0.58 13.07 8.76
CA ARG A 52 -1.49 13.80 9.68
C ARG A 52 -2.69 12.96 10.11
N TRP A 53 -3.22 12.13 9.22
CA TRP A 53 -4.27 11.19 9.58
C TRP A 53 -3.74 10.06 10.47
N ARG A 54 -2.60 9.44 10.14
CA ARG A 54 -1.98 8.37 10.95
C ARG A 54 -1.65 8.83 12.35
N SER A 55 -1.19 10.07 12.50
CA SER A 55 -0.92 10.69 13.81
C SER A 55 -2.18 11.18 14.56
N GLY A 56 -3.37 10.98 14.00
CA GLY A 56 -4.64 11.36 14.63
C GLY A 56 -4.95 12.86 14.61
N GLN A 57 -4.21 13.67 13.85
CA GLN A 57 -4.42 15.12 13.76
C GLN A 57 -5.66 15.50 12.96
N ILE A 58 -5.99 14.72 11.96
CA ILE A 58 -7.16 14.90 11.08
C ILE A 58 -7.86 13.57 10.83
N SER A 59 -9.14 13.63 10.42
CA SER A 59 -9.87 12.42 10.01
C SER A 59 -9.42 11.90 8.64
N PHE A 60 -9.75 10.64 8.32
CA PHE A 60 -9.50 10.07 7.00
C PHE A 60 -10.21 10.83 5.88
N GLN A 61 -11.41 11.36 6.13
CA GLN A 61 -12.11 12.21 5.15
C GLN A 61 -11.45 13.57 4.99
N GLU A 62 -10.95 14.17 6.08
CA GLU A 62 -10.32 15.49 6.00
C GLU A 62 -8.98 15.46 5.27
N GLN A 63 -8.17 14.37 5.37
CA GLN A 63 -6.94 14.25 4.57
C GLN A 63 -7.24 14.35 3.06
N ARG A 64 -8.35 13.80 2.58
CA ARG A 64 -8.77 13.89 1.18
C ARG A 64 -9.08 15.31 0.76
N ARG A 65 -9.80 16.06 1.60
CA ARG A 65 -10.13 17.47 1.37
C ARG A 65 -8.89 18.35 1.40
N GLU A 66 -7.98 18.10 2.34
CA GLU A 66 -6.72 18.86 2.44
C GLU A 66 -5.83 18.65 1.21
N ARG A 67 -5.76 17.43 0.64
CA ARG A 67 -5.05 17.21 -0.63
C ARG A 67 -5.58 18.12 -1.74
N LEU A 68 -6.90 18.22 -1.90
CA LEU A 68 -7.50 19.12 -2.90
C LEU A 68 -7.14 20.59 -2.62
N ARG A 69 -7.22 21.03 -1.33
CA ARG A 69 -6.91 22.39 -0.92
C ARG A 69 -5.44 22.75 -1.13
N THR A 70 -4.55 21.79 -0.93
CA THR A 70 -3.10 21.97 -1.10
C THR A 70 -2.74 22.06 -2.58
N VAL A 71 -3.31 21.22 -3.43
CA VAL A 71 -2.82 21.01 -4.80
C VAL A 71 -3.55 21.88 -5.84
N LEU A 72 -4.88 21.93 -5.80
CA LEU A 72 -5.65 22.48 -6.91
C LEU A 72 -5.61 24.01 -7.03
N PRO A 73 -5.67 24.82 -5.92
CA PRO A 73 -5.64 26.28 -6.04
C PRO A 73 -4.34 26.83 -6.65
N PRO A 74 -3.12 26.34 -6.27
CA PRO A 74 -1.87 26.76 -6.94
C PRO A 74 -1.84 26.44 -8.44
N LEU A 75 -2.58 25.42 -8.87
CA LEU A 75 -2.72 25.04 -10.28
C LEU A 75 -3.83 25.83 -11.02
N GLY A 76 -4.44 26.84 -10.36
CA GLY A 76 -5.44 27.71 -10.94
C GLY A 76 -6.88 27.18 -10.89
N TYR A 77 -7.11 26.04 -10.24
CA TYR A 77 -8.47 25.47 -10.12
C TYR A 77 -9.21 26.06 -8.89
N ARG A 78 -10.43 26.55 -9.11
CA ARG A 78 -11.28 27.07 -8.05
C ARG A 78 -12.07 25.94 -7.38
N LEU A 79 -11.76 25.69 -6.11
CA LEU A 79 -12.45 24.67 -5.31
C LEU A 79 -13.92 25.02 -5.01
N PRO A 80 -14.78 23.99 -4.81
CA PRO A 80 -16.06 24.15 -4.14
C PRO A 80 -15.89 24.80 -2.76
N SER A 81 -16.88 25.59 -2.34
CA SER A 81 -16.84 26.30 -1.05
C SER A 81 -17.34 25.46 0.13
N ASP A 82 -18.08 24.41 -0.15
CA ASP A 82 -18.69 23.53 0.88
C ASP A 82 -17.99 22.16 0.89
N LEU A 83 -18.19 21.43 1.99
CA LEU A 83 -17.56 20.13 2.20
C LEU A 83 -18.11 19.06 1.27
N GLU A 84 -19.40 19.11 0.94
CA GLU A 84 -20.04 18.15 0.04
C GLU A 84 -19.45 18.24 -1.38
N GLY A 85 -19.24 19.45 -1.86
CA GLY A 85 -18.55 19.66 -3.15
C GLY A 85 -17.11 19.19 -3.17
N LEU A 86 -16.36 19.37 -2.06
CA LEU A 86 -15.00 18.82 -1.94
C LEU A 86 -15.02 17.30 -1.93
N ASP A 87 -15.94 16.69 -1.20
CA ASP A 87 -16.07 15.23 -1.16
C ASP A 87 -16.44 14.68 -2.53
N ALA A 88 -17.42 15.26 -3.21
CA ALA A 88 -17.80 14.86 -4.57
C ALA A 88 -16.64 15.03 -5.58
N LEU A 89 -15.82 16.08 -5.42
CA LEU A 89 -14.66 16.29 -6.26
C LEU A 89 -13.58 15.21 -6.02
N PHE A 90 -13.33 14.84 -4.76
CA PHE A 90 -12.39 13.77 -4.45
C PHE A 90 -12.91 12.39 -4.89
N ASP A 91 -14.22 12.15 -4.81
CA ASP A 91 -14.84 10.91 -5.29
C ASP A 91 -14.67 10.69 -6.81
N ARG A 92 -14.59 11.77 -7.60
CA ARG A 92 -14.21 11.68 -9.02
C ARG A 92 -12.79 11.15 -9.18
N TYR A 93 -11.83 11.68 -8.40
CA TYR A 93 -10.46 11.14 -8.38
C TYR A 93 -10.44 9.67 -7.95
N LEU A 94 -11.17 9.31 -6.88
CA LEU A 94 -11.24 7.92 -6.40
C LEU A 94 -11.79 6.96 -7.47
N SER A 95 -12.76 7.41 -8.26
CA SER A 95 -13.32 6.61 -9.37
C SER A 95 -12.25 6.32 -10.44
N LEU A 96 -11.47 7.33 -10.82
CA LEU A 96 -10.35 7.21 -11.76
C LEU A 96 -9.23 6.33 -11.17
N TYR A 97 -8.89 6.53 -9.90
CA TYR A 97 -7.90 5.73 -9.19
C TYR A 97 -8.30 4.25 -9.15
N ARG A 98 -9.56 3.98 -8.81
CA ARG A 98 -10.11 2.63 -8.77
C ARG A 98 -10.11 1.96 -10.17
N ALA A 99 -10.33 2.72 -11.23
CA ALA A 99 -10.28 2.22 -12.60
C ALA A 99 -8.84 1.89 -13.07
N ALA A 100 -7.83 2.54 -12.47
CA ALA A 100 -6.43 2.35 -12.79
C ALA A 100 -5.72 1.28 -11.94
N TRP A 101 -6.40 0.65 -10.99
CA TRP A 101 -5.80 -0.33 -10.09
C TRP A 101 -5.22 -1.54 -10.80
N ARG A 102 -3.99 -1.89 -10.46
CA ARG A 102 -3.29 -3.06 -10.98
C ARG A 102 -2.27 -3.59 -9.99
N ALA A 103 -2.02 -4.89 -10.04
CA ALA A 103 -0.90 -5.51 -9.35
C ALA A 103 0.42 -5.20 -10.07
N PHE A 104 1.54 -5.27 -9.36
CA PHE A 104 2.83 -5.33 -10.02
C PHE A 104 2.97 -6.62 -10.82
N PRO A 105 3.70 -6.60 -11.96
CA PRO A 105 4.08 -7.82 -12.66
C PRO A 105 4.78 -8.80 -11.72
N GLY A 106 4.47 -10.08 -11.81
CA GLY A 106 5.07 -11.10 -10.94
C GLY A 106 4.38 -11.31 -9.59
N SER A 107 3.53 -10.40 -9.10
CA SER A 107 2.87 -10.55 -7.79
C SER A 107 2.05 -11.84 -7.69
N MET A 108 1.21 -12.12 -8.66
CA MET A 108 0.35 -13.33 -8.65
C MET A 108 1.18 -14.61 -8.77
N SER A 109 2.16 -14.65 -9.68
CA SER A 109 3.03 -15.83 -9.88
C SER A 109 3.85 -16.11 -8.63
N LEU A 110 4.41 -15.08 -7.99
CA LEU A 110 5.11 -15.18 -6.72
C LEU A 110 4.25 -15.85 -5.63
N LEU A 111 3.04 -15.34 -5.42
CA LEU A 111 2.15 -15.85 -4.37
C LEU A 111 1.76 -17.31 -4.63
N HIS A 112 1.47 -17.68 -5.87
CA HIS A 112 1.21 -19.08 -6.26
C HIS A 112 2.44 -19.97 -6.06
N GLU A 113 3.63 -19.51 -6.43
CA GLU A 113 4.87 -20.26 -6.26
C GLU A 113 5.18 -20.48 -4.77
N LEU A 114 5.02 -19.48 -3.93
CA LEU A 114 5.21 -19.61 -2.48
C LEU A 114 4.23 -20.62 -1.87
N ARG A 115 2.95 -20.59 -2.27
CA ARG A 115 1.96 -21.59 -1.84
C ARG A 115 2.34 -22.99 -2.33
N GLY A 116 2.78 -23.11 -3.58
CA GLY A 116 3.27 -24.37 -4.15
C GLY A 116 4.45 -24.96 -3.39
N ARG A 117 5.32 -24.11 -2.82
CA ARG A 117 6.43 -24.51 -1.94
C ARG A 117 6.01 -24.77 -0.49
N GLY A 118 4.73 -24.66 -0.17
CA GLY A 118 4.17 -24.94 1.16
C GLY A 118 4.28 -23.81 2.16
N TYR A 119 4.52 -22.57 1.73
CA TYR A 119 4.44 -21.40 2.61
C TYR A 119 2.99 -20.99 2.83
N ARG A 120 2.69 -20.56 4.03
CA ARG A 120 1.48 -19.81 4.34
C ARG A 120 1.70 -18.35 4.02
N LEU A 121 0.62 -17.64 3.63
CA LEU A 121 0.68 -16.26 3.19
C LEU A 121 -0.15 -15.36 4.09
N GLY A 122 0.43 -14.25 4.53
CA GLY A 122 -0.26 -13.19 5.27
C GLY A 122 -0.18 -11.86 4.54
N LEU A 123 -1.17 -11.00 4.79
CA LEU A 123 -1.15 -9.61 4.36
C LEU A 123 -1.37 -8.70 5.56
N LEU A 124 -0.58 -7.62 5.67
CA LEU A 124 -0.78 -6.54 6.63
C LEU A 124 -0.65 -5.20 5.91
N THR A 125 -1.73 -4.46 5.82
CA THR A 125 -1.78 -3.19 5.12
C THR A 125 -2.38 -2.07 5.96
N ASN A 126 -1.83 -0.86 5.84
CA ASN A 126 -2.39 0.34 6.44
C ASN A 126 -3.47 0.93 5.52
N GLY A 127 -4.62 1.28 6.09
CA GLY A 127 -5.70 1.93 5.32
C GLY A 127 -7.09 1.58 5.82
N ALA A 128 -8.09 2.07 5.07
CA ALA A 128 -9.50 1.75 5.30
C ALA A 128 -9.82 0.35 4.78
N GLU A 129 -10.48 -0.46 5.60
CA GLU A 129 -10.74 -1.88 5.32
C GLU A 129 -11.47 -2.09 4.00
N ALA A 130 -12.56 -1.35 3.79
CA ALA A 130 -13.35 -1.46 2.57
C ALA A 130 -12.52 -1.20 1.30
N GLN A 131 -11.59 -0.24 1.34
CA GLN A 131 -10.74 0.10 0.19
C GLN A 131 -9.67 -0.97 -0.06
N GLN A 132 -9.02 -1.48 0.99
CA GLN A 132 -7.96 -2.48 0.83
C GLN A 132 -8.53 -3.83 0.35
N LEU A 133 -9.68 -4.25 0.87
CA LEU A 133 -10.36 -5.46 0.39
C LEU A 133 -10.85 -5.33 -1.06
N ASP A 134 -11.38 -4.16 -1.45
CA ASP A 134 -11.76 -3.90 -2.85
C ASP A 134 -10.54 -3.90 -3.80
N LYS A 135 -9.38 -3.38 -3.37
CA LYS A 135 -8.12 -3.50 -4.14
C LYS A 135 -7.78 -4.97 -4.38
N LEU A 136 -7.72 -5.79 -3.31
CA LEU A 136 -7.40 -7.21 -3.43
C LEU A 136 -8.32 -7.92 -4.41
N ALA A 137 -9.64 -7.72 -4.28
CA ALA A 137 -10.63 -8.34 -5.17
C ALA A 137 -10.43 -7.93 -6.64
N ARG A 138 -10.18 -6.63 -6.89
CA ARG A 138 -10.03 -6.12 -8.26
C ARG A 138 -8.75 -6.54 -8.95
N ILE A 139 -7.66 -6.71 -8.19
CA ILE A 139 -6.39 -7.19 -8.74
C ILE A 139 -6.26 -8.72 -8.69
N GLY A 140 -7.31 -9.43 -8.23
CA GLY A 140 -7.39 -10.89 -8.21
C GLY A 140 -6.56 -11.54 -7.10
N LEU A 141 -6.29 -10.85 -6.00
CA LEU A 141 -5.48 -11.34 -4.86
C LEU A 141 -6.31 -11.63 -3.59
N ASP A 142 -7.64 -11.60 -3.65
CA ASP A 142 -8.54 -11.76 -2.50
C ASP A 142 -8.52 -13.18 -1.88
N ASP A 143 -8.35 -14.22 -2.71
CA ASP A 143 -8.37 -15.62 -2.27
C ASP A 143 -6.97 -16.24 -2.03
N VAL A 144 -5.91 -15.42 -2.07
CA VAL A 144 -4.53 -15.94 -2.05
C VAL A 144 -3.94 -16.00 -0.63
N PHE A 145 -4.43 -15.17 0.29
CA PHE A 145 -3.89 -15.06 1.64
C PHE A 145 -4.65 -15.92 2.64
N ASP A 146 -3.91 -16.57 3.56
CA ASP A 146 -4.49 -17.29 4.69
C ASP A 146 -5.05 -16.31 5.74
N VAL A 147 -4.43 -15.14 5.88
CA VAL A 147 -4.85 -14.05 6.77
C VAL A 147 -4.61 -12.69 6.11
N VAL A 148 -5.61 -11.82 6.22
CA VAL A 148 -5.54 -10.41 5.81
C VAL A 148 -5.80 -9.53 7.03
N CYS A 149 -4.82 -8.72 7.44
CA CYS A 149 -4.94 -7.71 8.48
C CYS A 149 -4.93 -6.31 7.85
N VAL A 150 -5.98 -5.54 8.11
CA VAL A 150 -6.06 -4.12 7.71
C VAL A 150 -6.05 -3.26 8.97
N SER A 151 -5.24 -2.22 8.99
CA SER A 151 -5.01 -1.40 10.19
C SER A 151 -6.28 -0.81 10.79
N GLU A 152 -7.25 -0.39 9.98
CA GLU A 152 -8.53 0.10 10.48
C GLU A 152 -9.28 -0.99 11.29
N ARG A 153 -9.30 -2.24 10.80
CA ARG A 153 -9.97 -3.35 11.49
C ARG A 153 -9.26 -3.77 12.77
N ILE A 154 -7.92 -3.84 12.74
CA ILE A 154 -7.15 -4.29 13.91
C ILE A 154 -6.87 -3.18 14.92
N GLY A 155 -7.19 -1.92 14.59
CA GLY A 155 -7.04 -0.76 15.48
C GLY A 155 -5.59 -0.31 15.73
N VAL A 156 -4.64 -0.79 14.92
CA VAL A 156 -3.22 -0.44 15.04
C VAL A 156 -2.56 -0.39 13.66
N HIS A 157 -1.65 0.56 13.45
CA HIS A 157 -0.99 0.81 12.17
C HIS A 157 0.47 0.40 12.19
N LYS A 158 1.03 -0.07 11.07
CA LYS A 158 2.47 -0.13 10.88
C LYS A 158 3.06 1.29 11.03
N PRO A 159 4.21 1.49 11.69
CA PRO A 159 5.20 0.48 12.09
C PRO A 159 5.04 -0.08 13.51
N ASP A 160 3.92 0.14 14.21
CA ASP A 160 3.72 -0.40 15.56
C ASP A 160 3.86 -1.92 15.55
N GLU A 161 4.74 -2.46 16.40
CA GLU A 161 5.01 -3.91 16.50
C GLU A 161 3.75 -4.74 16.73
N ARG A 162 2.74 -4.18 17.42
CA ARG A 162 1.48 -4.85 17.70
C ARG A 162 0.72 -5.22 16.43
N ALA A 163 0.86 -4.47 15.34
CA ALA A 163 0.23 -4.80 14.07
C ALA A 163 0.80 -6.10 13.48
N PHE A 164 2.11 -6.27 13.53
CA PHE A 164 2.81 -7.47 13.04
C PHE A 164 2.57 -8.67 13.96
N LEU A 165 2.57 -8.45 15.29
CA LEU A 165 2.24 -9.50 16.26
C LEU A 165 0.80 -9.99 16.11
N THR A 166 -0.15 -9.10 15.80
CA THR A 166 -1.53 -9.47 15.48
C THR A 166 -1.58 -10.38 14.26
N LEU A 167 -0.86 -10.03 13.17
CA LEU A 167 -0.79 -10.88 11.98
C LEU A 167 -0.22 -12.26 12.28
N ALA A 168 0.89 -12.35 13.05
CA ALA A 168 1.49 -13.62 13.44
C ALA A 168 0.53 -14.47 14.29
N HIS A 169 -0.17 -13.84 15.22
CA HIS A 169 -1.18 -14.48 16.07
C HIS A 169 -2.33 -15.09 15.25
N GLU A 170 -2.90 -14.30 14.33
CA GLU A 170 -3.97 -14.77 13.43
C GLU A 170 -3.50 -15.91 12.51
N LEU A 171 -2.23 -15.89 12.11
CA LEU A 171 -1.58 -16.98 11.38
C LEU A 171 -1.25 -18.20 12.28
N GLY A 172 -1.36 -18.08 13.60
CA GLY A 172 -1.05 -19.17 14.55
C GLY A 172 0.43 -19.58 14.53
N VAL A 173 1.35 -18.63 14.41
CA VAL A 173 2.81 -18.85 14.36
C VAL A 173 3.54 -17.84 15.24
N ASP A 174 4.78 -18.16 15.60
CA ASP A 174 5.67 -17.19 16.23
C ASP A 174 6.17 -16.16 15.18
N ALA A 175 6.35 -14.91 15.60
CA ALA A 175 6.85 -13.83 14.71
C ALA A 175 8.20 -14.21 14.06
N SER A 176 9.07 -14.92 14.77
CA SER A 176 10.37 -15.40 14.27
C SER A 176 10.27 -16.40 13.08
N GLU A 177 9.09 -16.98 12.87
CA GLU A 177 8.82 -17.87 11.74
C GLU A 177 8.36 -17.11 10.48
N CYS A 178 8.11 -15.80 10.59
CA CYS A 178 7.60 -14.94 9.54
C CYS A 178 8.74 -14.18 8.82
N LEU A 179 8.61 -14.08 7.49
CA LEU A 179 9.23 -13.04 6.67
C LEU A 179 8.17 -11.99 6.35
N PHE A 180 8.45 -10.72 6.56
CA PHE A 180 7.63 -9.62 6.10
C PHE A 180 8.32 -8.93 4.92
N VAL A 181 7.59 -8.76 3.82
CA VAL A 181 8.04 -8.14 2.58
C VAL A 181 7.27 -6.84 2.40
N GLY A 182 7.96 -5.73 2.23
CA GLY A 182 7.34 -4.42 2.05
C GLY A 182 8.26 -3.43 1.35
N ASP A 183 7.71 -2.29 0.92
CA ASP A 183 8.43 -1.25 0.18
C ASP A 183 8.91 -0.09 1.07
N ASP A 184 8.42 0.00 2.31
CA ASP A 184 8.81 1.05 3.25
C ASP A 184 9.79 0.53 4.30
N GLN A 185 11.02 1.11 4.30
CA GLN A 185 12.06 0.72 5.25
C GLN A 185 11.64 0.95 6.71
N ALA A 186 10.91 2.02 7.01
CA ALA A 186 10.53 2.36 8.37
C ALA A 186 9.24 1.64 8.81
N HIS A 187 8.21 1.69 7.97
CA HIS A 187 6.90 1.13 8.30
C HIS A 187 6.85 -0.38 8.20
N ASP A 188 7.51 -0.98 7.20
CA ASP A 188 7.44 -2.42 6.95
C ASP A 188 8.63 -3.16 7.56
N VAL A 189 9.85 -2.82 7.12
CA VAL A 189 11.03 -3.61 7.48
C VAL A 189 11.40 -3.42 8.93
N ALA A 190 11.58 -2.16 9.39
CA ALA A 190 11.94 -1.88 10.78
C ALA A 190 10.79 -2.26 11.74
N GLY A 191 9.52 -2.01 11.37
CA GLY A 191 8.36 -2.43 12.16
C GLY A 191 8.30 -3.95 12.34
N ALA A 192 8.49 -4.72 11.27
CA ALA A 192 8.53 -6.19 11.31
C ALA A 192 9.68 -6.70 12.18
N GLN A 193 10.88 -6.10 12.04
CA GLN A 193 12.05 -6.46 12.86
C GLN A 193 11.82 -6.17 14.34
N SER A 194 11.18 -5.07 14.69
CA SER A 194 10.82 -4.75 16.08
C SER A 194 9.88 -5.80 16.69
N ALA A 195 9.01 -6.39 15.89
CA ALA A 195 8.12 -7.50 16.29
C ALA A 195 8.82 -8.88 16.31
N GLY A 196 10.10 -8.97 15.94
CA GLY A 196 10.87 -10.20 15.87
C GLY A 196 10.71 -10.99 14.57
N MET A 197 10.09 -10.42 13.54
CA MET A 197 10.05 -10.98 12.18
C MET A 197 11.34 -10.69 11.42
N ARG A 198 11.58 -11.42 10.33
CA ARG A 198 12.55 -11.02 9.32
C ARG A 198 11.89 -10.01 8.37
N GLY A 199 12.61 -8.96 7.99
CA GLY A 199 12.14 -7.96 7.04
C GLY A 199 12.90 -8.04 5.71
N LEU A 200 12.21 -7.88 4.60
CA LEU A 200 12.78 -7.76 3.25
C LEU A 200 12.22 -6.51 2.59
N LEU A 201 13.11 -5.57 2.26
CA LEU A 201 12.75 -4.37 1.50
C LEU A 201 12.67 -4.71 0.01
N ILE A 202 11.60 -4.29 -0.64
CA ILE A 202 11.41 -4.34 -2.09
C ILE A 202 11.20 -2.93 -2.61
N ASP A 203 11.90 -2.55 -3.66
CA ASP A 203 11.65 -1.30 -4.38
C ASP A 203 11.25 -1.60 -5.83
N ASN A 204 9.95 -1.70 -6.07
CA ASN A 204 9.41 -1.97 -7.40
C ASN A 204 9.51 -0.77 -8.35
N TYR A 205 9.89 0.41 -7.84
CA TYR A 205 9.99 1.65 -8.62
C TYR A 205 11.44 1.99 -8.98
N ALA A 206 12.44 1.35 -8.35
CA ALA A 206 13.84 1.61 -8.66
C ALA A 206 14.22 1.10 -10.06
N GLU A 207 14.92 1.92 -10.80
CA GLU A 207 15.42 1.55 -12.13
C GLU A 207 16.40 0.39 -12.04
N GLY A 208 16.13 -0.69 -12.77
CA GLY A 208 16.97 -1.89 -12.76
C GLY A 208 16.82 -2.78 -11.53
N ALA A 209 15.87 -2.52 -10.64
CA ALA A 209 15.56 -3.43 -9.55
C ALA A 209 15.09 -4.80 -10.08
N ALA A 210 15.39 -5.85 -9.32
CA ALA A 210 14.79 -7.16 -9.57
C ALA A 210 13.28 -7.06 -9.32
N ASP A 211 12.48 -7.72 -10.15
CA ASP A 211 11.06 -7.83 -9.85
C ASP A 211 10.82 -8.55 -8.51
N ILE A 212 9.65 -8.31 -7.91
CA ILE A 212 9.32 -8.85 -6.59
C ILE A 212 9.45 -10.37 -6.52
N GLU A 213 9.08 -11.08 -7.59
CA GLU A 213 9.16 -12.54 -7.65
C GLU A 213 10.60 -13.01 -7.51
N THR A 214 11.49 -12.46 -8.31
CA THR A 214 12.91 -12.78 -8.30
C THR A 214 13.54 -12.49 -6.93
N ALA A 215 13.28 -11.31 -6.37
CA ALA A 215 13.87 -10.88 -5.10
C ALA A 215 13.41 -11.75 -3.91
N VAL A 216 12.12 -12.01 -3.81
CA VAL A 216 11.55 -12.81 -2.71
C VAL A 216 11.95 -14.27 -2.81
N LEU A 217 11.91 -14.86 -4.02
CA LEU A 217 12.28 -16.27 -4.19
C LEU A 217 13.77 -16.51 -3.93
N ALA A 218 14.66 -15.60 -4.30
CA ALA A 218 16.08 -15.67 -3.96
C ALA A 218 16.28 -15.68 -2.43
N PHE A 219 15.69 -14.72 -1.73
CA PHE A 219 15.78 -14.59 -0.27
C PHE A 219 15.27 -15.82 0.49
N VAL A 220 14.16 -16.38 0.04
CA VAL A 220 13.54 -17.58 0.64
C VAL A 220 14.42 -18.81 0.41
N SER A 221 15.07 -18.95 -0.76
CA SER A 221 15.96 -20.06 -1.08
C SER A 221 17.22 -20.03 -0.24
N GLU A 222 17.92 -18.90 -0.14
CA GLU A 222 19.12 -18.72 0.70
C GLU A 222 18.84 -19.05 2.18
N SER A 223 17.63 -18.72 2.65
CA SER A 223 17.18 -18.97 4.01
C SER A 223 16.91 -20.44 4.34
N ARG A 224 16.77 -21.30 3.32
CA ARG A 224 16.64 -22.75 3.47
C ARG A 224 17.99 -23.43 3.59
N ASP A 225 18.98 -22.94 2.84
CA ASP A 225 20.33 -23.54 2.77
C ASP A 225 21.17 -23.22 4.01
N ALA A 226 20.79 -22.18 4.78
CA ALA A 226 21.46 -21.76 6.02
C ALA A 226 21.02 -22.54 7.28
N ARG A 227 20.22 -23.60 7.13
CA ARG A 227 19.77 -24.49 8.24
C ARG A 227 20.35 -25.88 8.12
#